data_5b36851f1bc479c8a3048bc982133db3
#
_entry.id   5b36851f1bc479c8a3048bc982133db3
#
_cell.length_a   1.000
_cell.length_b   1.000
_cell.length_c   1.000
_cell.angle_alpha   90.00
_cell.angle_beta   90.00
_cell.angle_gamma   90.00
#
_symmetry.space_group_name_H-M   'P 1'
#
loop_
_entity.id
_entity.type
_entity.pdbx_description
1 polymer ?
#
loop_
_entity_poly.entity_id
_entity_poly.type
_entity_poly.pdbx_seq_one_letter_code
_entity_poly.pdbx_strand_id
1 'polypeptide(L)'
;MNTKLLTAILLGSSVLCSAGAAFAQDATLTIESWRNDDLAIWQDKLIPAFEAKNPGIKVVFSPSAPTEYNAALNAKLDAGSAGDIITCRPFDASLDLYTKGKLADLTSLPGMENFSDVAKSAWTTDDGKATFCVPMASVIHGFIYNKDAFDKLGITPPATEEEFFAALDKIKADGTYIPMAMGTKDLWEAATMGY
;
A
#
# COMPACT_ATOMS: atom_id res chain seq x y z
N MET A 1 -31.47 15.71 85.05
CA MET A 1 -30.42 16.26 84.22
C MET A 1 -30.12 15.24 83.14
N ASN A 2 -30.47 15.54 81.90
CA ASN A 2 -30.64 14.56 80.84
C ASN A 2 -29.41 14.44 79.93
N THR A 3 -28.87 13.28 79.96
CA THR A 3 -27.81 12.86 78.96
C THR A 3 -28.46 12.24 77.76
N LYS A 4 -28.40 12.91 76.62
CA LYS A 4 -28.86 12.35 75.36
C LYS A 4 -27.69 11.68 74.62
N LEU A 5 -27.82 10.39 74.47
CA LEU A 5 -26.93 9.56 73.65
C LEU A 5 -27.19 9.83 72.17
N LEU A 6 -26.18 10.32 71.43
CA LEU A 6 -26.24 10.40 69.98
C LEU A 6 -25.62 9.12 69.38
N THR A 7 -26.48 8.32 68.79
CA THR A 7 -26.05 7.17 67.98
C THR A 7 -25.76 7.63 66.55
N ALA A 8 -24.50 7.61 66.16
CA ALA A 8 -24.09 7.88 64.75
C ALA A 8 -24.21 6.61 63.93
N ILE A 9 -25.10 6.63 62.93
CA ILE A 9 -25.26 5.58 61.96
C ILE A 9 -24.28 5.89 60.80
N LEU A 10 -23.21 5.08 60.65
CA LEU A 10 -22.36 5.09 59.48
C LEU A 10 -23.08 4.34 58.34
N LEU A 11 -23.63 5.08 57.41
CA LEU A 11 -24.03 4.52 56.10
C LEU A 11 -22.77 4.35 55.25
N GLY A 12 -22.30 3.12 55.11
CA GLY A 12 -21.29 2.73 54.18
C GLY A 12 -21.86 2.74 52.75
N SER A 13 -21.57 3.78 51.97
CA SER A 13 -21.87 3.81 50.53
C SER A 13 -20.89 2.93 49.80
N SER A 14 -21.30 1.71 49.48
CA SER A 14 -20.61 0.84 48.54
C SER A 14 -20.75 1.40 47.11
N VAL A 15 -19.74 2.12 46.63
CA VAL A 15 -19.64 2.49 45.23
C VAL A 15 -19.32 1.20 44.44
N LEU A 16 -20.35 0.57 43.89
CA LEU A 16 -20.16 -0.42 42.84
C LEU A 16 -19.58 0.33 41.62
N CYS A 17 -18.26 0.21 41.40
CA CYS A 17 -17.65 0.47 40.10
C CYS A 17 -18.20 -0.58 39.12
N SER A 18 -19.31 -0.27 38.48
CA SER A 18 -19.70 -0.94 37.24
C SER A 18 -18.59 -0.65 36.25
N ALA A 19 -17.68 -1.60 36.04
CA ALA A 19 -16.83 -1.65 34.87
C ALA A 19 -17.77 -1.75 33.66
N GLY A 20 -18.14 -0.60 33.11
CA GLY A 20 -18.83 -0.53 31.83
C GLY A 20 -17.98 -1.30 30.82
N ALA A 21 -18.48 -2.42 30.34
CA ALA A 21 -17.95 -3.01 29.14
C ALA A 21 -17.99 -1.89 28.06
N ALA A 22 -16.84 -1.35 27.72
CA ALA A 22 -16.71 -0.49 26.56
C ALA A 22 -17.11 -1.38 25.38
N PHE A 23 -18.35 -1.26 24.93
CA PHE A 23 -18.73 -1.81 23.64
C PHE A 23 -17.84 -1.12 22.64
N ALA A 24 -16.94 -1.89 22.02
CA ALA A 24 -16.17 -1.40 20.89
C ALA A 24 -17.21 -0.93 19.86
N GLN A 25 -17.18 0.35 19.57
CA GLN A 25 -18.08 0.93 18.56
C GLN A 25 -17.75 0.22 17.25
N ASP A 26 -18.75 -0.37 16.59
CA ASP A 26 -18.57 -0.99 15.29
C ASP A 26 -17.98 0.03 14.34
N ALA A 27 -16.77 -0.25 13.84
CA ALA A 27 -16.07 0.62 12.91
C ALA A 27 -16.04 -0.05 11.53
N THR A 28 -16.21 0.73 10.49
CA THR A 28 -16.00 0.28 9.12
C THR A 28 -14.77 0.99 8.55
N LEU A 29 -13.78 0.22 8.11
CA LEU A 29 -12.58 0.71 7.43
C LEU A 29 -12.72 0.47 5.94
N THR A 30 -12.50 1.50 5.14
CA THR A 30 -12.50 1.40 3.67
C THR A 30 -11.07 1.45 3.16
N ILE A 31 -10.71 0.46 2.33
CA ILE A 31 -9.42 0.37 1.64
C ILE A 31 -9.62 0.73 0.17
N GLU A 32 -9.05 1.84 -0.27
CA GLU A 32 -8.99 2.22 -1.67
C GLU A 32 -7.78 1.57 -2.34
N SER A 33 -7.97 0.95 -3.49
CA SER A 33 -6.89 0.23 -4.17
C SER A 33 -6.95 0.35 -5.69
N TRP A 34 -5.80 0.27 -6.32
CA TRP A 34 -5.67 0.07 -7.77
C TRP A 34 -5.54 -1.42 -8.15
N ARG A 35 -5.52 -2.31 -7.14
CA ARG A 35 -5.34 -3.76 -7.30
C ARG A 35 -6.70 -4.46 -7.41
N ASN A 36 -7.40 -4.24 -8.51
CA ASN A 36 -8.69 -4.91 -8.77
C ASN A 36 -8.56 -6.40 -9.08
N ASP A 37 -7.38 -6.85 -9.50
CA ASP A 37 -7.00 -8.25 -9.69
C ASP A 37 -6.88 -9.03 -8.38
N ASP A 38 -6.65 -8.36 -7.26
CA ASP A 38 -6.53 -8.97 -5.93
C ASP A 38 -7.88 -9.09 -5.19
N LEU A 39 -8.99 -8.67 -5.79
CA LEU A 39 -10.31 -8.58 -5.13
C LEU A 39 -10.69 -9.87 -4.40
N ALA A 40 -10.54 -11.03 -5.04
CA ALA A 40 -10.90 -12.32 -4.45
C ALA A 40 -10.03 -12.66 -3.22
N ILE A 41 -8.74 -12.33 -3.24
CA ILE A 41 -7.85 -12.56 -2.09
C ILE A 41 -8.30 -11.72 -0.89
N TRP A 42 -8.65 -10.45 -1.13
CA TRP A 42 -9.15 -9.57 -0.08
C TRP A 42 -10.47 -10.04 0.49
N GLN A 43 -11.47 -10.30 -0.38
CA GLN A 43 -12.83 -10.64 0.04
C GLN A 43 -12.94 -12.04 0.67
N ASP A 44 -12.21 -13.02 0.14
CA ASP A 44 -12.41 -14.42 0.53
C ASP A 44 -11.42 -14.86 1.63
N LYS A 45 -10.31 -14.14 1.82
CA LYS A 45 -9.25 -14.58 2.74
C LYS A 45 -8.83 -13.50 3.74
N LEU A 46 -8.36 -12.33 3.28
CA LEU A 46 -7.73 -11.36 4.16
C LEU A 46 -8.74 -10.68 5.08
N ILE A 47 -9.85 -10.18 4.52
CA ILE A 47 -10.89 -9.50 5.29
C ILE A 47 -11.53 -10.45 6.32
N PRO A 48 -12.00 -11.65 5.95
CA PRO A 48 -12.57 -12.57 6.94
C PRO A 48 -11.60 -12.95 8.05
N ALA A 49 -10.32 -13.17 7.72
CA ALA A 49 -9.29 -13.48 8.71
C ALA A 49 -9.00 -12.32 9.68
N PHE A 50 -9.05 -11.09 9.17
CA PHE A 50 -8.88 -9.88 9.97
C PHE A 50 -10.08 -9.64 10.88
N GLU A 51 -11.30 -9.67 10.34
CA GLU A 51 -12.54 -9.44 11.07
C GLU A 51 -12.76 -10.47 12.18
N ALA A 52 -12.39 -11.75 11.93
CA ALA A 52 -12.45 -12.79 12.95
C ALA A 52 -11.55 -12.52 14.17
N LYS A 53 -10.43 -11.81 13.98
CA LYS A 53 -9.51 -11.44 15.04
C LYS A 53 -9.83 -10.08 15.68
N ASN A 54 -10.62 -9.27 15.01
CA ASN A 54 -10.96 -7.90 15.43
C ASN A 54 -12.49 -7.71 15.42
N PRO A 55 -13.21 -8.35 16.36
CA PRO A 55 -14.66 -8.22 16.42
C PRO A 55 -15.04 -6.74 16.64
N GLY A 56 -16.05 -6.28 15.89
CA GLY A 56 -16.47 -4.88 15.88
C GLY A 56 -15.79 -4.01 14.81
N ILE A 57 -14.84 -4.57 14.03
CA ILE A 57 -14.27 -3.87 12.87
C ILE A 57 -14.73 -4.57 11.60
N LYS A 58 -15.30 -3.80 10.68
CA LYS A 58 -15.63 -4.24 9.32
C LYS A 58 -14.66 -3.63 8.33
N VAL A 59 -14.35 -4.36 7.26
CA VAL A 59 -13.45 -3.87 6.22
C VAL A 59 -14.15 -3.94 4.86
N VAL A 60 -14.08 -2.83 4.13
CA VAL A 60 -14.55 -2.72 2.75
C VAL A 60 -13.36 -2.52 1.84
N PHE A 61 -13.12 -3.44 0.93
CA PHE A 61 -12.11 -3.29 -0.12
C PHE A 61 -12.75 -2.71 -1.37
N SER A 62 -12.33 -1.50 -1.78
CA SER A 62 -12.92 -0.70 -2.85
C SER A 62 -11.88 -0.45 -3.96
N PRO A 63 -11.62 -1.44 -4.82
CA PRO A 63 -10.65 -1.28 -5.90
C PRO A 63 -11.26 -0.55 -7.10
N SER A 64 -10.41 0.19 -7.82
CA SER A 64 -10.69 0.77 -9.13
C SER A 64 -9.66 0.29 -10.16
N ALA A 65 -9.93 0.57 -11.44
CA ALA A 65 -8.99 0.23 -12.50
C ALA A 65 -7.64 0.95 -12.30
N PRO A 66 -6.50 0.29 -12.54
CA PRO A 66 -5.17 0.88 -12.29
C PRO A 66 -4.93 2.21 -12.99
N THR A 67 -5.50 2.39 -14.19
CA THR A 67 -5.39 3.63 -14.99
C THR A 67 -6.26 4.78 -14.49
N GLU A 68 -7.31 4.48 -13.73
CA GLU A 68 -8.26 5.46 -13.20
C GLU A 68 -7.97 5.84 -11.75
N TYR A 69 -7.27 4.97 -11.03
CA TYR A 69 -7.09 5.05 -9.59
C TYR A 69 -6.53 6.39 -9.12
N ASN A 70 -5.46 6.88 -9.72
CA ASN A 70 -4.81 8.10 -9.24
C ASN A 70 -5.74 9.33 -9.36
N ALA A 71 -6.45 9.46 -10.47
CA ALA A 71 -7.38 10.56 -10.67
C ALA A 71 -8.57 10.48 -9.71
N ALA A 72 -9.14 9.29 -9.55
CA ALA A 72 -10.26 9.05 -8.64
C ALA A 72 -9.86 9.28 -7.17
N LEU A 73 -8.69 8.76 -6.77
CA LEU A 73 -8.17 8.94 -5.41
C LEU A 73 -7.92 10.41 -5.09
N ASN A 74 -7.24 11.14 -5.98
CA ASN A 74 -6.97 12.56 -5.77
C ASN A 74 -8.27 13.36 -5.60
N ALA A 75 -9.26 13.11 -6.46
CA ALA A 75 -10.56 13.77 -6.33
C ALA A 75 -11.25 13.48 -4.99
N LYS A 76 -11.18 12.22 -4.51
CA LYS A 76 -11.73 11.84 -3.21
C LYS A 76 -10.96 12.47 -2.05
N LEU A 77 -9.63 12.50 -2.11
CA LEU A 77 -8.78 13.14 -1.10
C LEU A 77 -9.03 14.64 -0.99
N ASP A 78 -9.22 15.32 -2.13
CA ASP A 78 -9.53 16.75 -2.18
C ASP A 78 -10.95 17.05 -1.64
N ALA A 79 -11.89 16.14 -1.90
CA ALA A 79 -13.25 16.23 -1.38
C ALA A 79 -13.40 15.77 0.07
N GLY A 80 -12.35 15.22 0.70
CA GLY A 80 -12.41 14.64 2.04
C GLY A 80 -13.29 13.39 2.14
N SER A 81 -13.44 12.64 1.02
CA SER A 81 -14.28 11.44 0.92
C SER A 81 -13.50 10.19 0.55
N ALA A 82 -12.17 10.22 0.63
CA ALA A 82 -11.34 9.04 0.45
C ALA A 82 -11.55 8.03 1.59
N GLY A 83 -11.24 6.76 1.32
CA GLY A 83 -11.23 5.72 2.35
C GLY A 83 -10.17 5.94 3.41
N ASP A 84 -10.25 5.15 4.48
CA ASP A 84 -9.35 5.24 5.63
C ASP A 84 -7.92 4.77 5.31
N ILE A 85 -7.82 3.82 4.40
CA ILE A 85 -6.56 3.23 3.95
C ILE A 85 -6.50 3.30 2.43
N ILE A 86 -5.34 3.65 1.90
CA ILE A 86 -5.11 3.71 0.45
C ILE A 86 -3.94 2.82 0.06
N THR A 87 -4.00 2.23 -1.13
CA THR A 87 -2.83 1.58 -1.73
C THR A 87 -1.94 2.64 -2.37
N CYS A 88 -0.74 2.80 -1.84
CA CYS A 88 0.22 3.78 -2.31
C CYS A 88 0.80 3.43 -3.69
N ARG A 89 1.10 4.45 -4.48
CA ARG A 89 2.01 4.36 -5.62
C ARG A 89 3.43 4.64 -5.14
N PRO A 90 4.46 3.97 -5.67
CA PRO A 90 5.82 4.17 -5.21
C PRO A 90 6.35 5.57 -5.53
N PHE A 91 7.37 5.99 -4.80
CA PHE A 91 8.15 7.21 -5.01
C PHE A 91 7.30 8.50 -5.02
N ASP A 92 7.56 9.40 -5.95
CA ASP A 92 7.03 10.76 -6.00
C ASP A 92 5.51 10.86 -5.88
N ALA A 93 4.79 9.91 -6.46
CA ALA A 93 3.32 9.95 -6.44
C ALA A 93 2.72 9.91 -5.03
N SER A 94 3.28 9.11 -4.13
CA SER A 94 2.82 9.07 -2.74
C SER A 94 3.61 9.99 -1.82
N LEU A 95 4.86 10.33 -2.15
CA LEU A 95 5.60 11.37 -1.46
C LEU A 95 4.88 12.73 -1.57
N ASP A 96 4.31 13.07 -2.73
CA ASP A 96 3.50 14.27 -2.93
C ASP A 96 2.26 14.26 -2.01
N LEU A 97 1.57 13.13 -1.90
CA LEU A 97 0.44 12.98 -0.98
C LEU A 97 0.84 13.15 0.48
N TYR A 98 1.97 12.57 0.88
CA TYR A 98 2.52 12.74 2.22
C TYR A 98 2.88 14.20 2.52
N THR A 99 3.58 14.84 1.60
CA THR A 99 3.98 16.26 1.73
C THR A 99 2.76 17.19 1.84
N LYS A 100 1.65 16.85 1.18
CA LYS A 100 0.37 17.55 1.29
C LYS A 100 -0.43 17.19 2.55
N GLY A 101 0.12 16.38 3.45
CA GLY A 101 -0.55 15.95 4.66
C GLY A 101 -1.73 15.01 4.46
N LYS A 102 -1.78 14.30 3.32
CA LYS A 102 -2.84 13.33 3.01
C LYS A 102 -2.52 11.92 3.51
N LEU A 103 -1.27 11.65 3.88
CA LEU A 103 -0.81 10.37 4.43
C LEU A 103 -0.23 10.59 5.82
N ALA A 104 -0.40 9.60 6.69
CA ALA A 104 0.20 9.59 8.02
C ALA A 104 1.67 9.14 7.96
N ASP A 105 2.46 9.57 8.93
CA ASP A 105 3.78 9.01 9.20
C ASP A 105 3.61 7.64 9.88
N LEU A 106 4.11 6.60 9.24
CA LEU A 106 4.03 5.21 9.69
C LEU A 106 5.38 4.68 10.21
N THR A 107 6.39 5.53 10.36
CA THR A 107 7.75 5.13 10.75
C THR A 107 7.78 4.29 12.02
N SER A 108 6.95 4.64 13.00
CA SER A 108 6.87 3.95 14.28
C SER A 108 5.77 2.89 14.36
N LEU A 109 5.11 2.57 13.24
CA LEU A 109 4.07 1.54 13.23
C LEU A 109 4.67 0.18 13.61
N PRO A 110 4.08 -0.56 14.57
CA PRO A 110 4.55 -1.89 14.93
C PRO A 110 4.60 -2.81 13.70
N GLY A 111 5.71 -3.52 13.52
CA GLY A 111 5.94 -4.40 12.38
C GLY A 111 6.77 -3.78 11.26
N MET A 112 7.01 -2.45 11.27
CA MET A 112 7.86 -1.80 10.26
C MET A 112 9.32 -2.28 10.31
N GLU A 113 9.78 -2.77 11.45
CA GLU A 113 11.08 -3.38 11.64
C GLU A 113 11.27 -4.70 10.88
N ASN A 114 10.18 -5.34 10.43
CA ASN A 114 10.24 -6.58 9.65
C ASN A 114 10.58 -6.34 8.16
N PHE A 115 10.55 -5.09 7.71
CA PHE A 115 10.87 -4.74 6.33
C PHE A 115 12.31 -4.26 6.20
N SER A 116 13.00 -4.72 5.15
CA SER A 116 14.34 -4.24 4.83
C SER A 116 14.32 -2.78 4.37
N ASP A 117 15.47 -2.12 4.43
CA ASP A 117 15.58 -0.72 3.97
C ASP A 117 15.27 -0.59 2.48
N VAL A 118 15.65 -1.58 1.67
CA VAL A 118 15.29 -1.63 0.24
C VAL A 118 13.77 -1.70 0.05
N ALA A 119 13.07 -2.50 0.85
CA ALA A 119 11.61 -2.58 0.77
C ALA A 119 10.92 -1.26 1.15
N LYS A 120 11.50 -0.52 2.11
CA LYS A 120 10.97 0.76 2.58
C LYS A 120 11.34 1.94 1.68
N SER A 121 12.41 1.84 0.88
CA SER A 121 12.98 2.97 0.14
C SER A 121 11.99 3.70 -0.76
N ALA A 122 11.07 2.97 -1.41
CA ALA A 122 10.03 3.55 -2.25
C ALA A 122 8.92 4.30 -1.49
N TRP A 123 8.92 4.20 -0.16
CA TRP A 123 7.87 4.69 0.73
C TRP A 123 8.40 5.62 1.82
N THR A 124 9.63 6.05 1.69
CA THR A 124 10.34 6.88 2.67
C THR A 124 10.65 8.24 2.05
N THR A 125 10.61 9.29 2.85
CA THR A 125 10.99 10.65 2.43
C THR A 125 12.45 10.69 2.01
N ASP A 126 12.81 11.64 1.14
CA ASP A 126 14.18 11.80 0.60
C ASP A 126 15.24 11.98 1.69
N ASP A 127 14.86 12.57 2.81
CA ASP A 127 15.74 12.75 3.97
C ASP A 127 15.80 11.51 4.90
N GLY A 128 15.07 10.46 4.56
CA GLY A 128 15.04 9.19 5.29
C GLY A 128 14.34 9.21 6.64
N LYS A 129 13.63 10.30 6.99
CA LYS A 129 13.08 10.47 8.35
C LYS A 129 11.68 9.90 8.53
N ALA A 130 10.87 9.84 7.49
CA ALA A 130 9.50 9.37 7.58
C ALA A 130 9.18 8.32 6.53
N THR A 131 8.49 7.27 6.94
CA THR A 131 7.91 6.24 6.05
C THR A 131 6.40 6.42 6.04
N PHE A 132 5.82 6.63 4.86
CA PHE A 132 4.42 6.99 4.68
C PHE A 132 3.54 5.88 4.12
N CYS A 133 4.10 4.71 3.80
CA CYS A 133 3.34 3.54 3.37
C CYS A 133 4.01 2.25 3.85
N VAL A 134 3.20 1.21 4.10
CA VAL A 134 3.70 -0.13 4.44
C VAL A 134 3.99 -0.88 3.14
N PRO A 135 5.20 -1.44 2.95
CA PRO A 135 5.50 -2.31 1.82
C PRO A 135 4.58 -3.54 1.80
N MET A 136 3.87 -3.79 0.70
CA MET A 136 2.99 -4.96 0.58
C MET A 136 3.57 -6.05 -0.32
N ALA A 137 4.31 -5.66 -1.35
CA ALA A 137 4.89 -6.57 -2.33
C ALA A 137 6.15 -5.97 -2.93
N SER A 138 7.03 -6.84 -3.43
CA SER A 138 8.21 -6.44 -4.20
C SER A 138 8.00 -6.85 -5.65
N VAL A 139 8.30 -5.91 -6.55
CA VAL A 139 8.25 -6.14 -8.00
C VAL A 139 9.62 -5.84 -8.58
N ILE A 140 10.11 -6.71 -9.43
CA ILE A 140 11.36 -6.52 -10.16
C ILE A 140 11.01 -6.06 -11.57
N HIS A 141 11.58 -4.95 -11.99
CA HIS A 141 11.52 -4.49 -13.37
C HIS A 141 12.78 -4.95 -14.11
N GLY A 142 12.61 -5.28 -15.38
CA GLY A 142 13.71 -5.73 -16.23
C GLY A 142 13.25 -6.03 -17.63
N PHE A 143 14.22 -6.28 -18.50
CA PHE A 143 13.95 -6.71 -19.87
C PHE A 143 13.71 -8.22 -19.92
N ILE A 144 12.62 -8.60 -20.54
CA ILE A 144 12.33 -9.99 -20.89
C ILE A 144 12.65 -10.16 -22.38
N TYR A 145 13.39 -11.18 -22.73
CA TYR A 145 13.74 -11.46 -24.12
C TYR A 145 13.27 -12.85 -24.57
N ASN A 146 12.99 -13.00 -25.86
CA ASN A 146 12.69 -14.28 -26.46
C ASN A 146 14.00 -15.06 -26.66
N LYS A 147 14.22 -16.08 -25.83
CA LYS A 147 15.47 -16.88 -25.87
C LYS A 147 15.69 -17.55 -27.21
N ASP A 148 14.63 -18.11 -27.82
CA ASP A 148 14.77 -18.82 -29.11
C ASP A 148 15.17 -17.85 -30.24
N ALA A 149 14.67 -16.61 -30.21
CA ALA A 149 15.07 -15.58 -31.16
C ALA A 149 16.55 -15.19 -30.97
N PHE A 150 16.99 -15.02 -29.72
CA PHE A 150 18.38 -14.71 -29.39
C PHE A 150 19.32 -15.84 -29.84
N ASP A 151 19.00 -17.09 -29.54
CA ASP A 151 19.78 -18.26 -29.93
C ASP A 151 19.87 -18.36 -31.45
N LYS A 152 18.73 -18.22 -32.18
CA LYS A 152 18.67 -18.26 -33.65
C LYS A 152 19.52 -17.18 -34.28
N LEU A 153 19.54 -15.99 -33.72
CA LEU A 153 20.29 -14.85 -34.24
C LEU A 153 21.72 -14.78 -33.68
N GLY A 154 22.12 -15.71 -32.83
CA GLY A 154 23.44 -15.69 -32.18
C GLY A 154 23.67 -14.40 -31.38
N ILE A 155 22.67 -14.00 -30.58
CA ILE A 155 22.72 -12.84 -29.67
C ILE A 155 22.90 -13.35 -28.27
N THR A 156 23.90 -12.85 -27.54
CA THR A 156 24.04 -13.04 -26.11
C THR A 156 23.28 -11.93 -25.38
N PRO A 157 22.62 -12.21 -24.24
CA PRO A 157 22.02 -11.16 -23.43
C PRO A 157 23.02 -10.03 -23.16
N PRO A 158 22.68 -8.78 -23.48
CA PRO A 158 23.60 -7.65 -23.38
C PRO A 158 23.90 -7.31 -21.92
N ALA A 159 25.16 -6.97 -21.64
CA ALA A 159 25.63 -6.52 -20.33
C ALA A 159 25.90 -5.00 -20.31
N THR A 160 25.99 -4.36 -21.49
CA THR A 160 26.20 -2.92 -21.64
C THR A 160 25.14 -2.30 -22.53
N GLU A 161 25.04 -0.97 -22.49
CA GLU A 161 24.15 -0.20 -23.36
C GLU A 161 24.49 -0.40 -24.84
N GLU A 162 25.78 -0.40 -25.18
CA GLU A 162 26.25 -0.61 -26.55
C GLU A 162 25.86 -1.98 -27.08
N GLU A 163 26.03 -3.02 -26.25
CA GLU A 163 25.60 -4.39 -26.60
C GLU A 163 24.09 -4.48 -26.74
N PHE A 164 23.34 -3.75 -25.91
CA PHE A 164 21.90 -3.70 -26.00
C PHE A 164 21.44 -3.11 -27.35
N PHE A 165 21.95 -1.95 -27.74
CA PHE A 165 21.62 -1.36 -29.04
C PHE A 165 22.08 -2.22 -30.21
N ALA A 166 23.27 -2.81 -30.13
CA ALA A 166 23.75 -3.75 -31.17
C ALA A 166 22.83 -4.97 -31.31
N ALA A 167 22.28 -5.50 -30.22
CA ALA A 167 21.29 -6.59 -30.25
C ALA A 167 19.99 -6.12 -30.93
N LEU A 168 19.48 -4.93 -30.63
CA LEU A 168 18.29 -4.38 -31.29
C LEU A 168 18.49 -4.19 -32.79
N ASP A 169 19.65 -3.67 -33.21
CA ASP A 169 19.97 -3.48 -34.61
C ASP A 169 20.05 -4.83 -35.37
N LYS A 170 20.64 -5.86 -34.74
CA LYS A 170 20.73 -7.19 -35.30
C LYS A 170 19.34 -7.84 -35.48
N ILE A 171 18.46 -7.69 -34.48
CA ILE A 171 17.07 -8.17 -34.55
C ILE A 171 16.31 -7.44 -35.66
N LYS A 172 16.51 -6.11 -35.78
CA LYS A 172 15.87 -5.27 -36.78
C LYS A 172 16.32 -5.65 -38.17
N ALA A 173 17.61 -5.94 -38.37
CA ALA A 173 18.17 -6.34 -39.66
C ALA A 173 17.67 -7.72 -40.14
N ASP A 174 17.38 -8.65 -39.22
CA ASP A 174 16.78 -9.95 -39.54
C ASP A 174 15.35 -9.79 -40.09
N GLY A 175 14.60 -8.82 -39.60
CA GLY A 175 13.25 -8.47 -40.06
C GLY A 175 12.15 -9.46 -39.68
N THR A 176 12.46 -10.55 -38.99
CA THR A 176 11.48 -11.55 -38.51
C THR A 176 10.80 -11.12 -37.22
N TYR A 177 11.54 -10.40 -36.39
CA TYR A 177 11.09 -10.00 -35.04
C TYR A 177 11.04 -8.48 -34.90
N ILE A 178 10.17 -8.00 -34.03
CA ILE A 178 10.18 -6.61 -33.58
C ILE A 178 11.28 -6.48 -32.52
N PRO A 179 12.27 -5.58 -32.69
CA PRO A 179 13.42 -5.48 -31.81
C PRO A 179 13.05 -5.22 -30.35
N MET A 180 12.05 -4.38 -30.11
CA MET A 180 11.61 -4.00 -28.77
C MET A 180 10.13 -3.67 -28.78
N ALA A 181 9.42 -4.11 -27.76
CA ALA A 181 8.06 -3.69 -27.47
C ALA A 181 8.02 -3.08 -26.06
N MET A 182 7.33 -1.96 -25.92
CA MET A 182 7.13 -1.30 -24.65
C MET A 182 5.69 -0.80 -24.53
N GLY A 183 5.07 -1.01 -23.37
CA GLY A 183 3.75 -0.49 -23.09
C GLY A 183 3.85 0.98 -22.66
N THR A 184 3.47 1.92 -23.54
CA THR A 184 3.50 3.35 -23.23
C THR A 184 2.13 4.01 -23.22
N LYS A 185 1.09 3.25 -23.62
CA LYS A 185 -0.28 3.77 -23.71
C LYS A 185 -0.81 4.28 -22.38
N ASP A 186 -0.53 3.57 -21.30
CA ASP A 186 -1.04 3.88 -19.96
C ASP A 186 -0.04 4.72 -19.14
N LEU A 187 1.06 5.17 -19.77
CA LEU A 187 2.09 6.09 -19.28
C LEU A 187 2.98 5.55 -18.15
N TRP A 188 2.50 4.68 -17.26
CA TRP A 188 3.25 4.23 -16.10
C TRP A 188 4.45 3.33 -16.47
N GLU A 189 4.35 2.57 -17.55
CA GLU A 189 5.47 1.74 -18.03
C GLU A 189 6.66 2.59 -18.48
N ALA A 190 6.39 3.74 -19.11
CA ALA A 190 7.44 4.67 -19.48
C ALA A 190 8.13 5.28 -18.25
N ALA A 191 7.37 5.58 -17.18
CA ALA A 191 7.91 6.08 -15.92
C ALA A 191 8.81 5.06 -15.22
N THR A 192 8.45 3.76 -15.24
CA THR A 192 9.26 2.71 -14.60
C THR A 192 10.62 2.45 -15.28
N MET A 193 10.82 2.93 -16.50
CA MET A 193 12.13 2.88 -17.18
C MET A 193 13.13 3.94 -16.68
N GLY A 194 12.66 4.91 -15.91
CA GLY A 194 13.47 5.98 -15.35
C GLY A 194 13.92 5.76 -13.90
N TYR A 195 13.55 4.63 -13.30
CA TYR A 195 13.90 4.30 -11.91
C TYR A 195 15.12 3.39 -11.80
#